data_83dfa2a75b4fc7a0a9ff3f1267649826
#
_entry.id   83dfa2a75b4fc7a0a9ff3f1267649826
#
_cell.length_a   1.000
_cell.length_b   1.000
_cell.length_c   1.000
_cell.angle_alpha   90.00
_cell.angle_beta   90.00
_cell.angle_gamma   90.00
#
_symmetry.space_group_name_H-M   'P 1'
#
loop_
_entity.id
_entity.type
_entity.pdbx_description
1 polymer ?
#
loop_
_entity_poly.entity_id
_entity_poly.type
_entity_poly.pdbx_seq_one_letter_code
_entity_poly.pdbx_strand_id
1 'polypeptide(L)'
;MRSILNMPVAALALALSPCTMAGDFDGSKQLICAPVEAAACASGEGCATGIPDDFGAPAFMRIDFLQKLVVGPKRASPIRSMDKTEHQLLLQGVELGHGWSMAIDAATGKMAVTMVDRHGAFVVFGACTPQ
;
A
#
# COMPACT_ATOMS: atom_id res chain seq x y z
N MET A 1 33.00 -64.40 -22.36
CA MET A 1 33.44 -63.23 -21.65
C MET A 1 32.74 -61.99 -22.25
N ARG A 2 31.71 -61.45 -21.64
CA ARG A 2 31.01 -60.27 -22.08
C ARG A 2 31.11 -59.21 -20.99
N SER A 3 31.94 -58.21 -21.22
CA SER A 3 32.04 -57.01 -20.38
C SER A 3 30.82 -56.18 -20.56
N ILE A 4 30.06 -55.99 -19.50
CA ILE A 4 28.93 -55.06 -19.46
C ILE A 4 29.47 -53.71 -18.98
N LEU A 5 29.49 -52.72 -19.87
CA LEU A 5 29.86 -51.35 -19.56
C LEU A 5 28.68 -50.68 -18.80
N ASN A 6 28.87 -50.45 -17.51
CA ASN A 6 27.95 -49.62 -16.72
C ASN A 6 28.22 -48.14 -17.05
N MET A 7 27.32 -47.50 -17.78
CA MET A 7 27.28 -46.04 -17.91
C MET A 7 26.46 -45.45 -16.74
N PRO A 8 26.99 -44.52 -15.96
CA PRO A 8 26.18 -43.79 -14.99
C PRO A 8 25.30 -42.75 -15.72
N VAL A 9 23.98 -42.88 -15.55
CA VAL A 9 23.03 -41.88 -15.96
C VAL A 9 23.13 -40.70 -14.99
N ALA A 10 23.74 -39.61 -15.42
CA ALA A 10 23.74 -38.36 -14.68
C ALA A 10 22.34 -37.72 -14.78
N ALA A 11 21.57 -37.78 -13.70
CA ALA A 11 20.32 -37.10 -13.57
C ALA A 11 20.57 -35.58 -13.41
N LEU A 12 20.30 -34.83 -14.47
CA LEU A 12 20.33 -33.37 -14.45
C LEU A 12 19.08 -32.85 -13.73
N ALA A 13 19.21 -32.53 -12.44
CA ALA A 13 18.13 -31.89 -11.68
C ALA A 13 18.00 -30.45 -12.13
N LEU A 14 16.97 -30.12 -12.94
CA LEU A 14 16.57 -28.75 -13.22
C LEU A 14 15.99 -28.18 -11.92
N ALA A 15 16.73 -27.28 -11.27
CA ALA A 15 16.23 -26.46 -10.19
C ALA A 15 15.24 -25.42 -10.79
N LEU A 16 13.95 -25.66 -10.66
CA LEU A 16 12.93 -24.65 -10.89
C LEU A 16 13.04 -23.63 -9.73
N SER A 17 13.74 -22.52 -9.98
CA SER A 17 13.68 -21.37 -9.08
C SER A 17 12.27 -20.79 -9.18
N PRO A 18 11.52 -20.65 -8.07
CA PRO A 18 10.25 -19.94 -8.11
C PRO A 18 10.55 -18.47 -8.44
N CYS A 19 10.12 -17.99 -9.62
CA CYS A 19 10.04 -16.57 -9.90
C CYS A 19 9.02 -15.98 -8.94
N THR A 20 9.48 -15.38 -7.86
CA THR A 20 8.63 -14.50 -7.04
C THR A 20 8.33 -13.26 -7.88
N MET A 21 7.15 -13.23 -8.48
CA MET A 21 6.64 -12.02 -9.13
C MET A 21 6.47 -10.96 -8.05
N ALA A 22 7.20 -9.84 -8.18
CA ALA A 22 6.94 -8.68 -7.34
C ALA A 22 5.49 -8.26 -7.55
N GLY A 23 4.71 -8.17 -6.47
CA GLY A 23 3.31 -7.79 -6.53
C GLY A 23 3.17 -6.30 -6.92
N ASP A 24 2.09 -5.93 -7.56
CA ASP A 24 1.83 -4.54 -7.97
C ASP A 24 1.74 -3.56 -6.80
N PHE A 25 1.40 -4.07 -5.60
CA PHE A 25 1.19 -3.26 -4.38
C PHE A 25 2.20 -3.61 -3.27
N ASP A 26 3.40 -3.96 -3.63
CA ASP A 26 4.44 -4.37 -2.68
C ASP A 26 5.46 -3.28 -2.30
N GLY A 27 5.23 -2.05 -2.77
CA GLY A 27 6.13 -0.93 -2.55
C GLY A 27 7.27 -0.81 -3.57
N SER A 28 7.31 -1.67 -4.60
CA SER A 28 8.31 -1.62 -5.66
C SER A 28 7.97 -0.64 -6.79
N LYS A 29 6.70 -0.31 -6.96
CA LYS A 29 6.18 0.58 -8.00
C LYS A 29 5.52 1.81 -7.38
N GLN A 30 5.63 2.95 -8.02
CA GLN A 30 4.82 4.10 -7.66
C GLN A 30 3.33 3.77 -7.84
N LEU A 31 2.51 4.31 -6.95
CA LEU A 31 1.07 4.13 -7.00
C LEU A 31 0.37 5.47 -7.17
N ILE A 32 -0.75 5.46 -7.90
CA ILE A 32 -1.73 6.53 -7.84
C ILE A 32 -2.99 5.99 -7.14
N CYS A 33 -3.49 6.73 -6.16
CA CYS A 33 -4.61 6.33 -5.32
C CYS A 33 -5.73 7.34 -5.42
N ALA A 34 -6.96 6.86 -5.56
CA ALA A 34 -8.17 7.66 -5.62
C ALA A 34 -9.07 7.37 -4.41
N PRO A 35 -9.30 8.34 -3.51
CA PRO A 35 -10.37 8.30 -2.53
C PRO A 35 -11.75 8.21 -3.18
N VAL A 36 -12.66 7.42 -2.61
CA VAL A 36 -14.04 7.25 -3.12
C VAL A 36 -15.10 7.48 -2.05
N GLU A 37 -14.76 7.27 -0.78
CA GLU A 37 -15.67 7.46 0.37
C GLU A 37 -14.88 7.98 1.56
N ALA A 38 -15.51 8.82 2.39
CA ALA A 38 -14.89 9.34 3.59
C ALA A 38 -15.88 9.39 4.76
N ALA A 39 -15.32 9.33 5.97
CA ALA A 39 -16.03 9.54 7.22
C ALA A 39 -15.21 10.42 8.15
N ALA A 40 -15.87 11.31 8.89
CA ALA A 40 -15.26 12.13 9.92
C ALA A 40 -16.01 11.95 11.24
N CYS A 41 -15.28 11.79 12.33
CA CYS A 41 -15.83 11.61 13.67
C CYS A 41 -15.19 12.61 14.64
N ALA A 42 -15.99 13.19 15.51
CA ALA A 42 -15.50 14.03 16.60
C ALA A 42 -16.19 13.65 17.92
N SER A 43 -15.50 13.87 19.04
CA SER A 43 -16.05 13.55 20.36
C SER A 43 -17.26 14.40 20.64
N GLY A 44 -18.39 13.74 20.99
CA GLY A 44 -19.67 14.39 21.31
C GLY A 44 -20.51 14.80 20.10
N GLU A 45 -19.98 14.70 18.87
CA GLU A 45 -20.68 15.07 17.63
C GLU A 45 -21.08 13.86 16.79
N GLY A 46 -20.51 12.68 17.08
CA GLY A 46 -20.71 11.46 16.29
C GLY A 46 -19.86 11.44 15.02
N CYS A 47 -20.32 10.68 14.03
CA CYS A 47 -19.65 10.49 12.76
C CYS A 47 -20.55 10.91 11.59
N ALA A 48 -19.99 11.59 10.61
CA ALA A 48 -20.61 11.89 9.33
C ALA A 48 -19.88 11.15 8.20
N THR A 49 -20.63 10.65 7.22
CA THR A 49 -20.08 10.00 6.01
C THR A 49 -20.44 10.81 4.78
N GLY A 50 -19.60 10.74 3.75
CA GLY A 50 -19.82 11.46 2.50
C GLY A 50 -18.73 11.18 1.46
N ILE A 51 -18.74 11.99 0.43
CA ILE A 51 -17.66 11.95 -0.57
C ILE A 51 -16.40 12.61 -0.01
N PRO A 52 -15.20 12.18 -0.47
CA PRO A 52 -13.93 12.71 0.05
C PRO A 52 -13.79 14.23 -0.01
N ASP A 53 -14.32 14.87 -1.05
CA ASP A 53 -14.26 16.33 -1.24
C ASP A 53 -14.98 17.11 -0.13
N ASP A 54 -16.06 16.58 0.42
CA ASP A 54 -16.80 17.19 1.54
C ASP A 54 -15.94 17.32 2.80
N PHE A 55 -14.90 16.49 2.92
CA PHE A 55 -13.96 16.46 4.05
C PHE A 55 -12.58 17.02 3.68
N GLY A 56 -12.43 17.61 2.49
CA GLY A 56 -11.18 18.21 2.05
C GLY A 56 -10.10 17.18 1.64
N ALA A 57 -10.47 15.92 1.43
CA ALA A 57 -9.54 14.93 0.91
C ALA A 57 -9.25 15.17 -0.58
N PRO A 58 -8.01 14.93 -1.05
CA PRO A 58 -7.68 15.14 -2.46
C PRO A 58 -8.37 14.11 -3.35
N ALA A 59 -8.67 14.47 -4.60
CA ALA A 59 -9.23 13.53 -5.58
C ALA A 59 -8.25 12.39 -5.91
N PHE A 60 -6.95 12.70 -5.92
CA PHE A 60 -5.87 11.74 -6.15
C PHE A 60 -4.67 12.03 -5.26
N MET A 61 -3.96 10.98 -4.90
CA MET A 61 -2.65 11.06 -4.28
C MET A 61 -1.70 10.05 -4.93
N ARG A 62 -0.43 10.39 -5.03
CA ARG A 62 0.62 9.52 -5.55
C ARG A 62 1.50 9.06 -4.40
N ILE A 63 1.88 7.79 -4.40
CA ILE A 63 2.84 7.24 -3.44
C ILE A 63 4.15 7.03 -4.16
N ASP A 64 5.17 7.75 -3.73
CA ASP A 64 6.54 7.63 -4.21
C ASP A 64 7.37 6.91 -3.14
N PHE A 65 7.61 5.62 -3.36
CA PHE A 65 8.35 4.79 -2.41
C PHE A 65 9.85 5.08 -2.40
N LEU A 66 10.41 5.54 -3.52
CA LEU A 66 11.83 5.90 -3.60
C LEU A 66 12.13 7.16 -2.77
N GLN A 67 11.26 8.16 -2.88
CA GLN A 67 11.39 9.40 -2.12
C GLN A 67 10.74 9.30 -0.74
N LYS A 68 9.99 8.22 -0.46
CA LYS A 68 9.22 8.02 0.77
C LYS A 68 8.24 9.16 1.04
N LEU A 69 7.42 9.46 0.02
CA LEU A 69 6.44 10.54 0.06
C LEU A 69 5.06 10.05 -0.37
N VAL A 70 4.02 10.53 0.31
CA VAL A 70 2.66 10.57 -0.22
C VAL A 70 2.43 11.99 -0.74
N VAL A 71 2.20 12.11 -2.04
CA VAL A 71 2.12 13.39 -2.75
C VAL A 71 0.67 13.66 -3.13
N GLY A 72 0.09 14.69 -2.54
CA GLY A 72 -1.21 15.24 -2.94
C GLY A 72 -1.05 16.44 -3.86
N PRO A 73 -2.15 17.06 -4.32
CA PRO A 73 -2.12 18.19 -5.26
C PRO A 73 -1.51 19.45 -4.66
N LYS A 74 -1.56 19.62 -3.35
CA LYS A 74 -1.10 20.85 -2.66
C LYS A 74 0.18 20.65 -1.86
N ARG A 75 0.48 19.41 -1.42
CA ARG A 75 1.60 19.12 -0.53
C ARG A 75 2.02 17.66 -0.60
N ALA A 76 3.19 17.37 -0.07
CA ALA A 76 3.69 16.02 0.11
C ALA A 76 3.90 15.75 1.61
N SER A 77 3.56 14.55 2.05
CA SER A 77 3.76 14.09 3.42
C SER A 77 4.80 12.97 3.46
N PRO A 78 5.84 13.08 4.30
CA PRO A 78 6.84 12.04 4.44
C PRO A 78 6.26 10.75 5.02
N ILE A 79 6.60 9.61 4.41
CA ILE A 79 6.36 8.28 4.97
C ILE A 79 7.45 8.03 6.01
N ARG A 80 7.07 7.95 7.26
CA ARG A 80 8.00 7.73 8.38
C ARG A 80 8.21 6.26 8.71
N SER A 81 7.20 5.45 8.46
CA SER A 81 7.21 4.02 8.71
C SER A 81 6.50 3.29 7.59
N MET A 82 7.05 2.16 7.19
CA MET A 82 6.47 1.26 6.22
C MET A 82 6.62 -0.17 6.73
N ASP A 83 5.51 -0.88 6.87
CA ASP A 83 5.47 -2.28 7.21
C ASP A 83 4.77 -3.07 6.10
N LYS A 84 5.39 -4.18 5.70
CA LYS A 84 4.92 -5.01 4.60
C LYS A 84 4.68 -6.42 5.08
N THR A 85 3.48 -6.93 4.82
CA THR A 85 3.12 -8.34 4.99
C THR A 85 2.74 -8.94 3.64
N GLU A 86 2.41 -10.23 3.61
CA GLU A 86 1.89 -10.87 2.39
C GLU A 86 0.50 -10.36 2.00
N HIS A 87 -0.24 -9.73 2.95
CA HIS A 87 -1.63 -9.30 2.73
C HIS A 87 -1.78 -7.81 2.54
N GLN A 88 -0.88 -7.01 3.09
CA GLN A 88 -1.00 -5.55 3.03
C GLN A 88 0.34 -4.83 3.13
N LEU A 89 0.32 -3.61 2.63
CA LEU A 89 1.34 -2.59 2.84
C LEU A 89 0.77 -1.52 3.78
N LEU A 90 1.43 -1.28 4.91
CA LEU A 90 1.05 -0.26 5.88
C LEU A 90 2.06 0.88 5.86
N LEU A 91 1.58 2.09 5.58
CA LEU A 91 2.36 3.32 5.58
C LEU A 91 1.88 4.22 6.70
N GLN A 92 2.79 4.93 7.35
CA GLN A 92 2.46 5.85 8.44
C GLN A 92 3.30 7.13 8.35
N GLY A 93 2.72 8.22 8.81
CA GLY A 93 3.40 9.50 8.86
C GLY A 93 2.66 10.52 9.71
N VAL A 94 3.17 11.75 9.67
CA VAL A 94 2.58 12.91 10.34
C VAL A 94 2.57 14.08 9.36
N GLU A 95 1.45 14.77 9.27
CA GLU A 95 1.29 15.94 8.42
C GLU A 95 0.47 17.01 9.14
N LEU A 96 1.01 18.21 9.29
CA LEU A 96 0.34 19.36 9.92
C LEU A 96 -0.36 19.04 11.26
N GLY A 97 0.31 18.26 12.12
CA GLY A 97 -0.23 17.87 13.41
C GLY A 97 -1.19 16.68 13.40
N HIS A 98 -1.50 16.12 12.24
CA HIS A 98 -2.27 14.88 12.11
C HIS A 98 -1.34 13.67 11.99
N GLY A 99 -1.56 12.66 12.82
CA GLY A 99 -1.00 11.33 12.57
C GLY A 99 -1.85 10.62 11.52
N TRP A 100 -1.22 9.98 10.54
CA TRP A 100 -1.94 9.23 9.53
C TRP A 100 -1.38 7.81 9.35
N SER A 101 -2.26 6.90 8.99
CA SER A 101 -1.94 5.53 8.58
C SER A 101 -2.70 5.18 7.32
N MET A 102 -2.03 4.54 6.38
CA MET A 102 -2.60 4.06 5.12
C MET A 102 -2.32 2.58 4.98
N ALA A 103 -3.36 1.77 4.86
CA ALA A 103 -3.26 0.36 4.54
C ALA A 103 -3.68 0.14 3.08
N ILE A 104 -2.87 -0.61 2.34
CA ILE A 104 -3.13 -0.98 0.94
C ILE A 104 -3.14 -2.51 0.87
N ASP A 105 -4.24 -3.07 0.39
CA ASP A 105 -4.37 -4.50 0.17
C ASP A 105 -3.42 -4.97 -0.93
N ALA A 106 -2.60 -5.98 -0.62
CA ALA A 106 -1.53 -6.44 -1.51
C ALA A 106 -2.03 -7.13 -2.79
N ALA A 107 -3.27 -7.65 -2.77
CA ALA A 107 -3.84 -8.35 -3.91
C ALA A 107 -4.69 -7.43 -4.81
N THR A 108 -5.39 -6.45 -4.22
CA THR A 108 -6.42 -5.68 -4.93
C THR A 108 -6.09 -4.20 -5.09
N GLY A 109 -5.15 -3.66 -4.31
CA GLY A 109 -4.86 -2.23 -4.26
C GLY A 109 -5.93 -1.39 -3.54
N LYS A 110 -6.96 -2.01 -2.95
CA LYS A 110 -7.90 -1.28 -2.10
C LYS A 110 -7.16 -0.62 -0.95
N MET A 111 -7.53 0.61 -0.64
CA MET A 111 -6.88 1.35 0.44
C MET A 111 -7.87 1.82 1.50
N ALA A 112 -7.38 1.91 2.73
CA ALA A 112 -8.00 2.64 3.84
C ALA A 112 -6.95 3.59 4.43
N VAL A 113 -7.33 4.84 4.62
CA VAL A 113 -6.49 5.87 5.26
C VAL A 113 -7.18 6.35 6.50
N THR A 114 -6.48 6.45 7.60
CA THR A 114 -6.93 7.13 8.81
C THR A 114 -6.07 8.34 9.08
N MET A 115 -6.68 9.42 9.50
CA MET A 115 -6.00 10.61 10.00
C MET A 115 -6.60 10.98 11.34
N VAL A 116 -5.76 11.31 12.30
CA VAL A 116 -6.19 11.62 13.66
C VAL A 116 -5.42 12.81 14.20
N ASP A 117 -6.13 13.68 14.89
CA ASP A 117 -5.58 14.70 15.77
C ASP A 117 -6.33 14.71 17.11
N ARG A 118 -6.07 15.73 17.94
CA ARG A 118 -6.73 15.86 19.25
C ARG A 118 -8.24 16.17 19.17
N HIS A 119 -8.75 16.54 18.02
CA HIS A 119 -10.16 16.96 17.84
C HIS A 119 -11.03 15.87 17.24
N GLY A 120 -10.44 14.96 16.46
CA GLY A 120 -11.22 13.93 15.79
C GLY A 120 -10.40 13.01 14.92
N ALA A 121 -11.11 12.21 14.16
CA ALA A 121 -10.54 11.26 13.23
C ALA A 121 -11.26 11.29 11.89
N PHE A 122 -10.50 11.09 10.82
CA PHE A 122 -11.00 10.89 9.47
C PHE A 122 -10.65 9.49 9.01
N VAL A 123 -11.54 8.87 8.26
CA VAL A 123 -11.30 7.62 7.56
C VAL A 123 -11.64 7.85 6.09
N VAL A 124 -10.76 7.43 5.20
CA VAL A 124 -10.94 7.54 3.76
C VAL A 124 -10.73 6.17 3.14
N PHE A 125 -11.66 5.72 2.33
CA PHE A 125 -11.57 4.49 1.55
C PHE A 125 -11.39 4.81 0.08
N GLY A 126 -10.64 3.96 -0.62
CA GLY A 126 -10.37 4.12 -2.03
C GLY A 126 -9.61 2.95 -2.62
N ALA A 127 -8.94 3.20 -3.72
CA ALA A 127 -8.12 2.22 -4.38
C ALA A 127 -6.90 2.86 -5.03
N CYS A 128 -5.85 2.07 -5.15
CA CYS A 128 -4.59 2.41 -5.80
C CYS A 128 -4.39 1.59 -7.07
N THR A 129 -3.63 2.13 -8.00
CA THR A 129 -3.14 1.43 -9.18
C THR A 129 -1.66 1.76 -9.40
N PRO A 130 -0.84 0.82 -9.90
CA PRO A 130 0.53 1.09 -10.27
C PRO A 130 0.63 2.12 -11.41
N GLN A 131 1.69 2.92 -11.40
CA GLN A 131 2.09 3.83 -12.47
C GLN A 131 3.22 3.24 -13.31
#